data_b0bdc7f4f0c43957200f3b9c9ab4b5a5
#
_entry.id   b0bdc7f4f0c43957200f3b9c9ab4b5a5
#
_cell.length_a   1.000
_cell.length_b   1.000
_cell.length_c   1.000
_cell.angle_alpha   90.00
_cell.angle_beta   90.00
_cell.angle_gamma   90.00
#
_symmetry.space_group_name_H-M   'P 1'
#
loop_
_entity.id
_entity.type
_entity.pdbx_description
1 polymer ?
#
loop_
_entity_poly.entity_id
_entity_poly.type
_entity_poly.pdbx_seq_one_letter_code
_entity_poly.pdbx_strand_id
1 'polypeptide(L)'
;MRGGRQLLLTLGRRGPTVPGPLGFQAAQLWTCGNGLCRSGDRGVRWLGRLVQRWGERWGLVQPPTCDPGLPSDVAGYVVGSYPQNHNYIVRQGRLVPRHKLKVRFEQLAGAYPEPLESLLDLSCSKGFFVLDAAGREACDRTLGIDIDQRELEVCRSVGGFLGCSESRFEKLNLHELADSIDDFGGPFQTVLLVNSYQYLYFGSSRSPDCYRDHETIFGLIRRVCSGRVLFSNRTELKQLQRSCQAEAMKIGHQAEYTEAKILDAASHHFRVVPYGQIGKWPFWLLDVPGAELSKAEPVGQAA
;
A
#
# COMPACT_ATOMS: atom_id res chain seq x y z
N MET A 1 -59.86 -24.53 -36.27
CA MET A 1 -59.75 -25.82 -35.59
C MET A 1 -58.38 -25.98 -34.98
N ARG A 2 -58.32 -26.38 -33.69
CA ARG A 2 -57.12 -26.69 -32.84
C ARG A 2 -56.21 -25.46 -32.58
N GLY A 3 -56.19 -24.74 -31.48
CA GLY A 3 -56.32 -25.12 -30.06
C GLY A 3 -54.97 -25.54 -29.47
N GLY A 4 -54.04 -24.58 -29.23
CA GLY A 4 -52.77 -24.82 -28.57
C GLY A 4 -52.63 -23.95 -27.31
N ARG A 5 -52.89 -24.57 -26.13
CA ARG A 5 -52.69 -23.98 -24.80
C ARG A 5 -51.19 -23.83 -24.51
N GLN A 6 -50.74 -22.60 -24.30
CA GLN A 6 -49.44 -22.35 -23.69
C GLN A 6 -49.53 -22.55 -22.16
N LEU A 7 -48.76 -23.50 -21.66
CA LEU A 7 -48.52 -23.70 -20.23
C LEU A 7 -47.48 -22.70 -19.75
N LEU A 8 -47.86 -21.73 -18.92
CA LEU A 8 -46.97 -20.86 -18.18
C LEU A 8 -46.41 -21.64 -16.98
N LEU A 9 -45.17 -22.08 -17.07
CA LEU A 9 -44.41 -22.60 -15.94
C LEU A 9 -43.84 -21.43 -15.13
N THR A 10 -44.49 -21.07 -14.04
CA THR A 10 -43.99 -20.20 -12.99
C THR A 10 -42.92 -20.93 -12.19
N LEU A 11 -41.64 -20.71 -12.53
CA LEU A 11 -40.52 -21.12 -11.70
C LEU A 11 -40.44 -20.19 -10.48
N GLY A 12 -41.02 -20.63 -9.37
CA GLY A 12 -40.82 -20.02 -8.06
C GLY A 12 -39.34 -20.12 -7.67
N ARG A 13 -38.63 -18.98 -7.66
CA ARG A 13 -37.31 -18.87 -7.05
C ARG A 13 -37.45 -19.07 -5.55
N ARG A 14 -37.16 -20.24 -5.06
CA ARG A 14 -36.91 -20.48 -3.63
C ARG A 14 -35.55 -19.81 -3.32
N GLY A 15 -35.58 -18.75 -2.51
CA GLY A 15 -34.37 -18.20 -1.89
C GLY A 15 -33.69 -19.26 -1.02
N PRO A 16 -32.38 -19.14 -0.79
CA PRO A 16 -31.66 -20.09 0.04
C PRO A 16 -32.20 -20.05 1.47
N THR A 17 -32.79 -21.16 1.91
CA THR A 17 -33.18 -21.37 3.31
C THR A 17 -31.91 -21.41 4.16
N VAL A 18 -31.76 -20.46 5.06
CA VAL A 18 -30.69 -20.41 6.06
C VAL A 18 -30.85 -21.63 6.99
N PRO A 19 -29.84 -22.49 7.17
CA PRO A 19 -29.90 -23.57 8.14
C PRO A 19 -29.93 -23.00 9.57
N GLY A 20 -30.97 -23.33 10.37
CA GLY A 20 -31.30 -22.71 11.63
C GLY A 20 -30.18 -22.62 12.69
N PRO A 21 -29.62 -23.70 13.27
CA PRO A 21 -28.75 -23.56 14.46
C PRO A 21 -27.33 -23.07 14.16
N LEU A 22 -26.78 -23.33 12.96
CA LEU A 22 -25.41 -22.91 12.60
C LEU A 22 -25.28 -21.41 12.34
N GLY A 23 -26.33 -20.74 11.86
CA GLY A 23 -26.35 -19.30 11.63
C GLY A 23 -26.28 -18.50 12.94
N PHE A 24 -26.92 -18.98 14.00
CA PHE A 24 -26.94 -18.31 15.29
C PHE A 24 -25.59 -18.41 16.03
N GLN A 25 -24.91 -19.55 15.94
CA GLN A 25 -23.59 -19.73 16.51
C GLN A 25 -22.52 -18.89 15.78
N ALA A 26 -22.61 -18.74 14.46
CA ALA A 26 -21.70 -17.89 13.70
C ALA A 26 -21.86 -16.41 14.04
N ALA A 27 -23.08 -15.92 14.26
CA ALA A 27 -23.36 -14.55 14.69
C ALA A 27 -22.86 -14.29 16.13
N GLN A 28 -22.97 -15.25 17.04
CA GLN A 28 -22.43 -15.14 18.40
C GLN A 28 -20.90 -15.15 18.41
N LEU A 29 -20.25 -15.96 17.57
CA LEU A 29 -18.79 -15.97 17.41
C LEU A 29 -18.28 -14.65 16.83
N TRP A 30 -19.08 -14.01 15.97
CA TRP A 30 -18.73 -12.70 15.40
C TRP A 30 -18.79 -11.57 16.43
N THR A 31 -19.82 -11.53 17.29
CA THR A 31 -19.92 -10.54 18.38
C THR A 31 -18.86 -10.75 19.45
N CYS A 32 -18.54 -12.00 19.78
CA CYS A 32 -17.41 -12.34 20.66
C CYS A 32 -16.07 -11.97 20.01
N GLY A 33 -15.87 -12.23 18.72
CA GLY A 33 -14.65 -11.87 17.99
C GLY A 33 -14.36 -10.37 17.96
N ASN A 34 -15.40 -9.54 17.80
CA ASN A 34 -15.26 -8.07 17.85
C ASN A 34 -14.99 -7.53 19.26
N GLY A 35 -15.55 -8.18 20.29
CA GLY A 35 -15.24 -7.87 21.71
C GLY A 35 -13.80 -8.23 22.09
N LEU A 36 -13.34 -9.38 21.62
CA LEU A 36 -11.99 -9.89 21.86
C LEU A 36 -10.91 -9.11 21.09
N CYS A 37 -11.23 -8.51 19.94
CA CYS A 37 -10.28 -7.65 19.19
C CYS A 37 -9.87 -6.37 19.94
N ARG A 38 -10.54 -6.02 21.04
CA ARG A 38 -10.15 -4.90 21.91
C ARG A 38 -9.14 -5.29 23.00
N SER A 39 -8.96 -6.58 23.27
CA SER A 39 -7.90 -7.07 24.14
C SER A 39 -6.59 -7.17 23.36
N GLY A 40 -5.47 -6.73 23.95
CA GLY A 40 -4.16 -6.63 23.28
C GLY A 40 -3.51 -7.94 22.84
N ASP A 41 -4.19 -9.07 22.92
CA ASP A 41 -3.68 -10.39 22.58
C ASP A 41 -3.61 -10.63 21.06
N ARG A 42 -2.39 -10.89 20.54
CA ARG A 42 -2.13 -11.14 19.11
C ARG A 42 -2.88 -12.36 18.57
N GLY A 43 -3.06 -13.39 19.38
CA GLY A 43 -3.77 -14.62 19.01
C GLY A 43 -5.26 -14.37 18.74
N VAL A 44 -5.89 -13.56 19.56
CA VAL A 44 -7.31 -13.22 19.46
C VAL A 44 -7.60 -12.33 18.25
N ARG A 45 -6.70 -11.38 17.95
CA ARG A 45 -6.82 -10.56 16.72
C ARG A 45 -6.68 -11.39 15.44
N TRP A 46 -5.89 -12.46 15.46
CA TRP A 46 -5.75 -13.36 14.32
C TRP A 46 -7.04 -14.16 14.08
N LEU A 47 -7.63 -14.72 15.13
CA LEU A 47 -8.92 -15.44 15.06
C LEU A 47 -10.06 -14.53 14.57
N GLY A 48 -10.17 -13.32 15.08
CA GLY A 48 -11.18 -12.34 14.64
C GLY A 48 -11.07 -12.04 13.14
N ARG A 49 -9.84 -11.85 12.62
CA ARG A 49 -9.59 -11.64 11.19
C ARG A 49 -9.93 -12.86 10.33
N LEU A 50 -9.70 -14.06 10.85
CA LEU A 50 -10.00 -15.31 10.15
C LEU A 50 -11.52 -15.52 10.05
N VAL A 51 -12.25 -15.30 11.14
CA VAL A 51 -13.71 -15.37 11.19
C VAL A 51 -14.35 -14.33 10.27
N GLN A 52 -13.83 -13.09 10.23
CA GLN A 52 -14.33 -12.05 9.34
C GLN A 52 -14.12 -12.44 7.86
N ARG A 53 -12.90 -12.90 7.49
CA ARG A 53 -12.61 -13.35 6.10
C ARG A 53 -13.48 -14.54 5.68
N TRP A 54 -13.77 -15.47 6.59
CA TRP A 54 -14.66 -16.59 6.35
C TRP A 54 -16.10 -16.11 6.23
N GLY A 55 -16.53 -15.21 7.10
CA GLY A 55 -17.86 -14.60 7.04
C GLY A 55 -18.11 -13.85 5.72
N GLU A 56 -17.14 -13.05 5.26
CA GLU A 56 -17.19 -12.37 3.95
C GLU A 56 -17.25 -13.40 2.79
N ARG A 57 -16.43 -14.45 2.85
CA ARG A 57 -16.39 -15.51 1.82
C ARG A 57 -17.68 -16.31 1.70
N TRP A 58 -18.37 -16.52 2.82
CA TRP A 58 -19.64 -17.29 2.86
C TRP A 58 -20.88 -16.40 2.82
N GLY A 59 -20.73 -15.09 2.56
CA GLY A 59 -21.83 -14.15 2.50
C GLY A 59 -22.55 -13.91 3.85
N LEU A 60 -21.94 -14.35 4.97
CA LEU A 60 -22.47 -14.15 6.32
C LEU A 60 -22.19 -12.74 6.86
N VAL A 61 -21.20 -12.06 6.29
CA VAL A 61 -20.85 -10.67 6.58
C VAL A 61 -20.74 -9.93 5.25
N GLN A 62 -21.46 -8.84 5.11
CA GLN A 62 -21.30 -8.01 3.91
C GLN A 62 -19.91 -7.40 3.89
N PRO A 63 -19.22 -7.39 2.72
CA PRO A 63 -17.96 -6.70 2.59
C PRO A 63 -18.17 -5.21 2.95
N PRO A 64 -17.19 -4.57 3.61
CA PRO A 64 -17.30 -3.16 3.91
C PRO A 64 -17.45 -2.36 2.61
N THR A 65 -18.41 -1.44 2.60
CA THR A 65 -18.70 -0.56 1.45
C THR A 65 -18.05 0.80 1.65
N CYS A 66 -17.67 1.43 0.56
CA CYS A 66 -17.30 2.84 0.53
C CYS A 66 -18.54 3.73 0.62
N ASP A 67 -18.32 5.04 0.83
CA ASP A 67 -19.35 6.05 0.81
C ASP A 67 -20.12 6.04 -0.51
N PRO A 68 -21.44 6.32 -0.49
CA PRO A 68 -22.22 6.51 -1.68
C PRO A 68 -21.68 7.71 -2.48
N GLY A 69 -21.64 7.59 -3.81
CA GLY A 69 -21.10 8.62 -4.70
C GLY A 69 -19.70 8.31 -5.24
N LEU A 70 -18.90 7.46 -4.55
CA LEU A 70 -17.72 6.90 -5.19
C LEU A 70 -18.16 5.87 -6.25
N PRO A 71 -17.65 5.90 -7.49
CA PRO A 71 -18.00 4.95 -8.54
C PRO A 71 -17.86 3.50 -8.06
N SER A 72 -18.82 2.66 -8.35
CA SER A 72 -18.92 1.30 -7.75
C SER A 72 -17.77 0.38 -8.13
N ASP A 73 -17.22 0.52 -9.32
CA ASP A 73 -16.04 -0.19 -9.81
C ASP A 73 -14.76 0.25 -9.09
N VAL A 74 -14.60 1.57 -8.84
CA VAL A 74 -13.52 2.15 -8.04
C VAL A 74 -13.63 1.68 -6.59
N ALA A 75 -14.82 1.77 -5.99
CA ALA A 75 -15.08 1.30 -4.63
C ALA A 75 -14.76 -0.19 -4.49
N GLY A 76 -15.23 -1.02 -5.42
CA GLY A 76 -14.91 -2.46 -5.47
C GLY A 76 -13.41 -2.72 -5.61
N TYR A 77 -12.72 -1.90 -6.41
CA TYR A 77 -11.28 -2.04 -6.63
C TYR A 77 -10.48 -1.74 -5.37
N VAL A 78 -10.68 -0.62 -4.72
CA VAL A 78 -9.92 -0.25 -3.51
C VAL A 78 -10.21 -1.15 -2.32
N VAL A 79 -11.41 -1.72 -2.25
CA VAL A 79 -11.82 -2.62 -1.16
C VAL A 79 -11.30 -4.04 -1.33
N GLY A 80 -11.28 -4.60 -2.55
CA GLY A 80 -11.13 -6.05 -2.75
C GLY A 80 -10.04 -6.49 -3.70
N SER A 81 -9.51 -5.64 -4.60
CA SER A 81 -8.56 -6.08 -5.62
C SER A 81 -7.19 -6.45 -5.06
N TYR A 82 -6.42 -7.17 -5.87
CA TYR A 82 -5.01 -7.42 -5.60
C TYR A 82 -4.17 -6.14 -5.91
N PRO A 83 -3.13 -5.83 -5.15
CA PRO A 83 -2.67 -6.50 -3.93
C PRO A 83 -3.51 -6.12 -2.69
N GLN A 84 -3.98 -7.13 -1.95
CA GLN A 84 -4.88 -6.94 -0.80
C GLN A 84 -4.27 -6.16 0.39
N ASN A 85 -2.96 -6.07 0.47
CA ASN A 85 -2.26 -5.31 1.49
C ASN A 85 -2.22 -3.80 1.23
N HIS A 86 -2.83 -3.33 0.15
CA HIS A 86 -3.05 -1.93 -0.20
C HIS A 86 -4.54 -1.52 -0.13
N ASN A 87 -5.41 -2.43 0.36
CA ASN A 87 -6.84 -2.18 0.38
C ASN A 87 -7.24 -1.24 1.51
N TYR A 88 -8.17 -0.36 1.20
CA TYR A 88 -8.81 0.58 2.12
C TYR A 88 -10.29 0.75 1.76
N ILE A 89 -11.02 1.47 2.58
CA ILE A 89 -12.38 1.96 2.29
C ILE A 89 -12.39 3.48 2.43
N VAL A 90 -13.29 4.12 1.70
CA VAL A 90 -13.62 5.53 1.90
C VAL A 90 -14.90 5.58 2.72
N ARG A 91 -14.85 6.19 3.89
CA ARG A 91 -16.01 6.30 4.79
C ARG A 91 -16.05 7.67 5.44
N GLN A 92 -17.19 8.35 5.32
CA GLN A 92 -17.40 9.72 5.83
C GLN A 92 -16.33 10.70 5.31
N GLY A 93 -16.02 10.60 4.01
CA GLY A 93 -15.01 11.42 3.36
C GLY A 93 -13.57 11.17 3.85
N ARG A 94 -13.28 10.02 4.45
CA ARG A 94 -11.95 9.68 4.99
C ARG A 94 -11.49 8.32 4.51
N LEU A 95 -10.17 8.18 4.40
CA LEU A 95 -9.52 6.90 4.11
C LEU A 95 -9.45 6.04 5.38
N VAL A 96 -9.93 4.81 5.30
CA VAL A 96 -9.84 3.84 6.39
C VAL A 96 -9.02 2.64 5.92
N PRO A 97 -7.77 2.49 6.37
CA PRO A 97 -6.90 1.41 5.94
C PRO A 97 -7.40 0.06 6.44
N ARG A 98 -7.31 -0.97 5.59
CA ARG A 98 -7.73 -2.34 5.93
C ARG A 98 -6.53 -3.22 6.31
N HIS A 99 -6.76 -4.14 7.26
CA HIS A 99 -5.84 -5.24 7.58
C HIS A 99 -4.35 -4.84 7.66
N LYS A 100 -3.54 -5.39 6.74
CA LYS A 100 -2.09 -5.16 6.69
C LYS A 100 -1.72 -3.73 6.35
N LEU A 101 -2.55 -3.03 5.57
CA LEU A 101 -2.33 -1.62 5.27
C LEU A 101 -2.40 -0.77 6.54
N LYS A 102 -3.34 -1.08 7.45
CA LYS A 102 -3.44 -0.37 8.74
C LYS A 102 -2.15 -0.43 9.54
N VAL A 103 -1.58 -1.63 9.70
CA VAL A 103 -0.32 -1.82 10.44
C VAL A 103 0.83 -1.07 9.75
N ARG A 104 0.91 -1.15 8.42
CA ARG A 104 1.93 -0.43 7.64
C ARG A 104 1.77 1.07 7.79
N PHE A 105 0.54 1.56 7.70
CA PHE A 105 0.24 2.99 7.84
C PHE A 105 0.64 3.53 9.21
N GLU A 106 0.28 2.85 10.29
CA GLU A 106 0.63 3.26 11.66
C GLU A 106 2.16 3.35 11.85
N GLN A 107 2.91 2.42 11.27
CA GLN A 107 4.38 2.40 11.34
C GLN A 107 5.03 3.50 10.47
N LEU A 108 4.53 3.72 9.25
CA LEU A 108 5.07 4.75 8.36
C LEU A 108 4.72 6.16 8.83
N ALA A 109 3.47 6.39 9.26
CA ALA A 109 3.02 7.69 9.73
C ALA A 109 3.79 8.17 10.98
N GLY A 110 4.20 7.24 11.85
CA GLY A 110 5.06 7.56 13.00
C GLY A 110 6.49 7.96 12.64
N ALA A 111 6.90 7.74 11.38
CA ALA A 111 8.22 8.11 10.87
C ALA A 111 8.21 9.37 9.99
N TYR A 112 7.03 9.93 9.72
CA TYR A 112 6.95 11.20 8.99
C TYR A 112 7.59 12.33 9.80
N PRO A 113 8.24 13.30 9.13
CA PRO A 113 8.61 14.54 9.80
C PRO A 113 7.36 15.32 10.22
N GLU A 114 7.51 16.18 11.23
CA GLU A 114 6.45 17.10 11.63
C GLU A 114 6.98 18.53 11.58
N PRO A 115 6.41 19.39 10.72
CA PRO A 115 5.31 19.10 9.80
C PRO A 115 5.70 18.21 8.61
N LEU A 116 4.74 17.44 8.07
CA LEU A 116 4.87 16.78 6.79
C LEU A 116 4.50 17.79 5.69
N GLU A 117 5.49 18.37 5.01
CA GLU A 117 5.28 19.43 4.01
C GLU A 117 4.99 18.89 2.61
N SER A 118 5.67 17.82 2.23
CA SER A 118 5.45 17.20 0.92
C SER A 118 5.76 15.70 0.94
N LEU A 119 5.02 14.92 0.13
CA LEU A 119 5.18 13.48 0.08
C LEU A 119 5.18 12.95 -1.35
N LEU A 120 6.18 12.12 -1.66
CA LEU A 120 6.30 11.33 -2.88
C LEU A 120 6.22 9.84 -2.55
N ASP A 121 5.34 9.10 -3.24
CA ASP A 121 5.30 7.64 -3.19
C ASP A 121 5.79 7.06 -4.52
N LEU A 122 6.95 6.38 -4.52
CA LEU A 122 7.61 5.82 -5.70
C LEU A 122 6.95 4.55 -6.25
N SER A 123 5.87 4.08 -5.63
CA SER A 123 5.07 2.94 -6.09
C SER A 123 3.70 2.97 -5.42
N CYS A 124 2.93 4.00 -5.75
CA CYS A 124 1.77 4.40 -4.98
C CYS A 124 0.60 3.41 -5.03
N SER A 125 0.57 2.48 -6.00
CA SER A 125 -0.50 1.50 -6.17
C SER A 125 -1.88 2.20 -6.08
N LYS A 126 -2.71 1.89 -5.09
CA LYS A 126 -4.05 2.49 -4.90
C LYS A 126 -4.05 3.87 -4.24
N GLY A 127 -2.91 4.53 -4.11
CA GLY A 127 -2.76 5.93 -3.71
C GLY A 127 -3.00 6.25 -2.24
N PHE A 128 -3.15 5.25 -1.36
CA PHE A 128 -3.52 5.47 0.03
C PHE A 128 -2.63 6.49 0.76
N PHE A 129 -1.31 6.35 0.67
CA PHE A 129 -0.37 7.22 1.40
C PHE A 129 -0.33 8.65 0.83
N VAL A 130 -0.44 8.78 -0.48
CA VAL A 130 -0.48 10.07 -1.17
C VAL A 130 -1.74 10.84 -0.78
N LEU A 131 -2.90 10.18 -0.81
CA LEU A 131 -4.19 10.78 -0.46
C LEU A 131 -4.32 11.06 1.05
N ASP A 132 -3.74 10.22 1.92
CA ASP A 132 -3.67 10.49 3.36
C ASP A 132 -2.82 11.72 3.65
N ALA A 133 -1.66 11.84 2.99
CA ALA A 133 -0.80 13.00 3.12
C ALA A 133 -1.48 14.28 2.63
N ALA A 134 -2.16 14.22 1.48
CA ALA A 134 -2.91 15.36 0.94
C ALA A 134 -4.05 15.84 1.84
N GLY A 135 -4.58 14.98 2.68
CA GLY A 135 -5.57 15.35 3.70
C GLY A 135 -4.98 16.02 4.95
N ARG A 136 -3.67 16.24 5.02
CA ARG A 136 -3.00 16.88 6.16
C ARG A 136 -2.80 18.36 5.90
N GLU A 137 -3.14 19.19 6.87
CA GLU A 137 -3.12 20.66 6.75
C GLU A 137 -1.74 21.23 6.33
N ALA A 138 -0.66 20.64 6.81
CA ALA A 138 0.70 21.09 6.53
C ALA A 138 1.30 20.50 5.24
N CYS A 139 0.59 19.61 4.54
CA CYS A 139 1.12 18.93 3.36
C CYS A 139 0.64 19.62 2.08
N ASP A 140 1.45 20.51 1.56
CA ASP A 140 1.10 21.34 0.41
C ASP A 140 1.23 20.62 -0.94
N ARG A 141 1.99 19.53 -0.98
CA ARG A 141 2.32 18.87 -2.23
C ARG A 141 2.46 17.35 -2.09
N THR A 142 1.71 16.62 -2.92
CA THR A 142 1.78 15.16 -2.95
C THR A 142 1.87 14.63 -4.38
N LEU A 143 2.69 13.60 -4.56
CA LEU A 143 2.85 12.90 -5.84
C LEU A 143 2.92 11.39 -5.60
N GLY A 144 2.16 10.64 -6.36
CA GLY A 144 2.28 9.20 -6.48
C GLY A 144 2.70 8.81 -7.89
N ILE A 145 3.74 8.02 -8.02
CA ILE A 145 4.06 7.41 -9.31
C ILE A 145 3.79 5.91 -9.27
N ASP A 146 3.33 5.37 -10.39
CA ASP A 146 3.17 3.94 -10.59
C ASP A 146 3.28 3.61 -12.09
N ILE A 147 3.64 2.39 -12.43
CA ILE A 147 3.69 1.90 -13.81
C ILE A 147 2.31 1.43 -14.31
N ASP A 148 1.37 1.18 -13.41
CA ASP A 148 0.03 0.69 -13.74
C ASP A 148 -0.97 1.84 -13.90
N GLN A 149 -1.33 2.12 -15.15
CA GLN A 149 -2.27 3.19 -15.50
C GLN A 149 -3.62 3.06 -14.77
N ARG A 150 -4.11 1.82 -14.59
CA ARG A 150 -5.38 1.58 -13.89
C ARG A 150 -5.32 1.97 -12.43
N GLU A 151 -4.21 1.68 -11.74
CA GLU A 151 -4.00 2.09 -10.35
C GLU A 151 -4.06 3.63 -10.24
N LEU A 152 -3.40 4.34 -11.16
CA LEU A 152 -3.39 5.81 -11.19
C LEU A 152 -4.77 6.42 -11.48
N GLU A 153 -5.57 5.80 -12.36
CA GLU A 153 -6.96 6.23 -12.63
C GLU A 153 -7.84 6.07 -11.38
N VAL A 154 -7.68 4.96 -10.66
CA VAL A 154 -8.36 4.74 -9.37
C VAL A 154 -7.92 5.81 -8.36
N CYS A 155 -6.63 6.10 -8.26
CA CYS A 155 -6.11 7.13 -7.36
C CYS A 155 -6.74 8.51 -7.64
N ARG A 156 -6.77 8.92 -8.92
CA ARG A 156 -7.37 10.20 -9.34
C ARG A 156 -8.87 10.25 -9.04
N SER A 157 -9.58 9.15 -9.28
CA SER A 157 -11.01 9.06 -8.97
C SER A 157 -11.30 9.19 -7.47
N VAL A 158 -10.52 8.51 -6.63
CA VAL A 158 -10.65 8.62 -5.17
C VAL A 158 -10.23 10.02 -4.69
N GLY A 159 -9.15 10.58 -5.24
CA GLY A 159 -8.68 11.94 -4.92
C GLY A 159 -9.74 13.00 -5.23
N GLY A 160 -10.37 12.93 -6.41
CA GLY A 160 -11.47 13.81 -6.79
C GLY A 160 -12.68 13.67 -5.85
N PHE A 161 -13.04 12.46 -5.45
CA PHE A 161 -14.12 12.19 -4.50
C PHE A 161 -13.85 12.78 -3.10
N LEU A 162 -12.58 12.72 -2.64
CA LEU A 162 -12.16 13.26 -1.35
C LEU A 162 -11.89 14.76 -1.35
N GLY A 163 -11.96 15.44 -2.50
CA GLY A 163 -11.58 16.83 -2.64
C GLY A 163 -10.07 17.09 -2.61
N CYS A 164 -9.25 16.04 -2.76
CA CYS A 164 -7.79 16.13 -2.84
C CYS A 164 -7.34 16.37 -4.29
N SER A 165 -7.90 17.39 -4.97
CA SER A 165 -7.64 17.66 -6.39
C SER A 165 -6.19 18.01 -6.71
N GLU A 166 -5.46 18.52 -5.73
CA GLU A 166 -4.03 18.90 -5.87
C GLU A 166 -3.09 17.69 -5.78
N SER A 167 -3.60 16.50 -5.40
CA SER A 167 -2.80 15.27 -5.43
C SER A 167 -2.51 14.85 -6.86
N ARG A 168 -1.25 14.71 -7.20
CA ARG A 168 -0.81 14.29 -8.54
C ARG A 168 -0.51 12.79 -8.57
N PHE A 169 -0.91 12.15 -9.68
CA PHE A 169 -0.67 10.73 -9.90
C PHE A 169 -0.18 10.53 -11.33
N GLU A 170 1.08 10.11 -11.50
CA GLU A 170 1.73 10.09 -12.80
C GLU A 170 2.34 8.73 -13.14
N LYS A 171 2.27 8.37 -14.41
CA LYS A 171 2.91 7.17 -14.93
C LYS A 171 4.34 7.51 -15.37
N LEU A 172 5.26 7.39 -14.43
CA LEU A 172 6.68 7.68 -14.62
C LEU A 172 7.52 6.57 -14.00
N ASN A 173 8.69 6.33 -14.57
CA ASN A 173 9.76 5.62 -13.87
C ASN A 173 10.62 6.61 -13.04
N LEU A 174 11.52 6.08 -12.23
CA LEU A 174 12.33 6.91 -11.34
C LEU A 174 13.28 7.86 -12.09
N HIS A 175 13.78 7.47 -13.27
CA HIS A 175 14.67 8.31 -14.07
C HIS A 175 13.91 9.48 -14.69
N GLU A 176 12.76 9.20 -15.32
CA GLU A 176 11.88 10.23 -15.89
C GLU A 176 11.46 11.24 -14.83
N LEU A 177 11.09 10.76 -13.64
CA LEU A 177 10.75 11.63 -12.52
C LEU A 177 11.96 12.48 -12.08
N ALA A 178 13.14 11.90 -11.95
CA ALA A 178 14.33 12.64 -11.52
C ALA A 178 14.74 13.71 -12.52
N ASP A 179 14.52 13.49 -13.82
CA ASP A 179 14.81 14.46 -14.87
C ASP A 179 13.78 15.59 -14.97
N SER A 180 12.55 15.34 -14.55
CA SER A 180 11.44 16.29 -14.58
C SER A 180 10.97 16.75 -13.20
N ILE A 181 11.79 16.59 -12.15
CA ILE A 181 11.36 16.86 -10.77
C ILE A 181 10.89 18.30 -10.55
N ASP A 182 11.43 19.26 -11.28
CA ASP A 182 11.05 20.66 -11.19
C ASP A 182 9.63 20.93 -11.71
N ASP A 183 9.11 20.12 -12.64
CA ASP A 183 7.73 20.17 -13.13
C ASP A 183 6.72 19.78 -12.02
N PHE A 184 7.22 19.15 -10.97
CA PHE A 184 6.49 18.75 -9.78
C PHE A 184 6.74 19.66 -8.57
N GLY A 185 7.44 20.77 -8.78
CA GLY A 185 7.77 21.77 -7.74
C GLY A 185 9.01 21.42 -6.95
N GLY A 186 9.96 20.64 -7.53
CA GLY A 186 11.23 20.29 -6.95
C GLY A 186 11.19 19.06 -6.02
N PRO A 187 12.31 18.72 -5.38
CA PRO A 187 12.42 17.55 -4.51
C PRO A 187 11.41 17.55 -3.36
N PHE A 188 10.98 16.37 -2.95
CA PHE A 188 10.00 16.18 -1.86
C PHE A 188 10.70 16.01 -0.51
N GLN A 189 10.12 16.58 0.55
CA GLN A 189 10.62 16.41 1.91
C GLN A 189 10.59 14.94 2.35
N THR A 190 9.54 14.22 2.00
CA THR A 190 9.37 12.81 2.37
C THR A 190 9.13 11.95 1.13
N VAL A 191 9.92 10.90 0.99
CA VAL A 191 9.80 9.93 -0.10
C VAL A 191 9.52 8.55 0.47
N LEU A 192 8.50 7.86 -0.04
CA LEU A 192 8.21 6.47 0.30
C LEU A 192 8.81 5.53 -0.74
N LEU A 193 9.61 4.57 -0.27
CA LEU A 193 10.10 3.45 -1.07
C LEU A 193 9.87 2.17 -0.28
N VAL A 194 8.66 1.63 -0.42
CA VAL A 194 8.19 0.53 0.41
C VAL A 194 7.80 -0.68 -0.45
N ASN A 195 8.53 -1.77 -0.29
CA ASN A 195 8.25 -3.07 -0.91
C ASN A 195 8.37 -3.10 -2.45
N SER A 196 9.09 -2.16 -3.04
CA SER A 196 9.23 -2.01 -4.50
C SER A 196 10.68 -1.92 -5.00
N TYR A 197 11.68 -1.77 -4.11
CA TYR A 197 13.10 -1.63 -4.47
C TYR A 197 13.62 -2.71 -5.42
N GLN A 198 13.19 -3.97 -5.22
CA GLN A 198 13.58 -5.08 -6.08
C GLN A 198 13.15 -4.90 -7.54
N TYR A 199 12.08 -4.15 -7.79
CA TYR A 199 11.63 -3.87 -9.16
C TYR A 199 12.44 -2.76 -9.83
N LEU A 200 12.95 -1.82 -9.05
CA LEU A 200 13.94 -0.85 -9.56
C LEU A 200 15.24 -1.58 -9.94
N TYR A 201 15.65 -2.57 -9.16
CA TYR A 201 16.89 -3.29 -9.40
C TYR A 201 16.79 -4.33 -10.53
N PHE A 202 15.77 -5.18 -10.53
CA PHE A 202 15.62 -6.32 -11.46
C PHE A 202 14.59 -6.09 -12.57
N GLY A 203 13.79 -5.04 -12.49
CA GLY A 203 12.61 -4.89 -13.34
C GLY A 203 11.44 -5.77 -12.91
N SER A 204 10.38 -5.74 -13.70
CA SER A 204 9.20 -6.58 -13.55
C SER A 204 8.64 -6.99 -14.91
N SER A 205 7.68 -7.93 -14.92
CA SER A 205 6.97 -8.29 -16.16
C SER A 205 6.14 -7.15 -16.74
N ARG A 206 5.83 -6.10 -15.95
CA ARG A 206 5.08 -4.92 -16.37
C ARG A 206 5.96 -3.75 -16.77
N SER A 207 7.20 -3.71 -16.28
CA SER A 207 8.21 -2.73 -16.65
C SER A 207 9.57 -3.44 -16.65
N PRO A 208 10.15 -3.67 -17.86
CA PRO A 208 11.47 -4.27 -17.98
C PRO A 208 12.59 -3.32 -17.56
N ASP A 209 12.29 -2.02 -17.44
CA ASP A 209 13.23 -1.00 -17.03
C ASP A 209 13.78 -1.30 -15.63
N CYS A 210 15.09 -1.40 -15.53
CA CYS A 210 15.77 -1.69 -14.28
C CYS A 210 17.19 -1.13 -14.32
N TYR A 211 17.69 -0.80 -13.15
CA TYR A 211 18.99 -0.13 -13.03
C TYR A 211 20.16 -1.11 -12.82
N ARG A 212 19.91 -2.25 -12.14
CA ARG A 212 20.93 -3.28 -11.80
C ARG A 212 22.14 -2.74 -11.05
N ASP A 213 22.01 -1.55 -10.50
CA ASP A 213 23.02 -0.81 -9.80
C ASP A 213 22.40 -0.03 -8.64
N HIS A 214 22.88 -0.28 -7.42
CA HIS A 214 22.35 0.35 -6.22
C HIS A 214 22.70 1.84 -6.18
N GLU A 215 23.92 2.20 -6.61
CA GLU A 215 24.39 3.58 -6.60
C GLU A 215 23.53 4.48 -7.50
N THR A 216 23.25 4.02 -8.72
CA THR A 216 22.35 4.73 -9.64
C THR A 216 20.96 4.91 -9.03
N ILE A 217 20.40 3.89 -8.39
CA ILE A 217 19.06 3.98 -7.77
C ILE A 217 19.05 5.05 -6.69
N PHE A 218 20.01 5.00 -5.74
CA PHE A 218 20.05 5.97 -4.64
C PHE A 218 20.44 7.37 -5.10
N GLY A 219 21.28 7.50 -6.12
CA GLY A 219 21.58 8.78 -6.76
C GLY A 219 20.32 9.44 -7.35
N LEU A 220 19.49 8.68 -8.06
CA LEU A 220 18.20 9.17 -8.59
C LEU A 220 17.21 9.52 -7.46
N ILE A 221 17.12 8.69 -6.42
CA ILE A 221 16.27 8.97 -5.25
C ILE A 221 16.75 10.25 -4.56
N ARG A 222 18.05 10.48 -4.46
CA ARG A 222 18.61 11.71 -3.88
C ARG A 222 18.19 12.98 -4.62
N ARG A 223 18.04 12.90 -5.95
CA ARG A 223 17.57 14.03 -6.78
C ARG A 223 16.13 14.40 -6.50
N VAL A 224 15.28 13.44 -6.12
CA VAL A 224 13.86 13.64 -5.87
C VAL A 224 13.51 13.81 -4.38
N CYS A 225 14.50 13.71 -3.48
CA CYS A 225 14.33 13.81 -2.04
C CYS A 225 15.14 14.96 -1.44
N SER A 226 14.49 15.88 -0.73
CA SER A 226 15.14 16.98 0.02
C SER A 226 15.29 16.71 1.51
N GLY A 227 14.57 15.74 2.07
CA GLY A 227 14.54 15.47 3.51
C GLY A 227 14.79 14.03 3.87
N ARG A 228 13.79 13.16 3.79
CA ARG A 228 13.85 11.78 4.29
C ARG A 228 13.21 10.78 3.33
N VAL A 229 13.89 9.64 3.14
CA VAL A 229 13.28 8.46 2.51
C VAL A 229 12.88 7.45 3.59
N LEU A 230 11.64 7.00 3.56
CA LEU A 230 11.16 5.90 4.37
C LEU A 230 11.36 4.60 3.57
N PHE A 231 12.39 3.85 3.94
CA PHE A 231 12.85 2.68 3.21
C PHE A 231 12.52 1.38 3.94
N SER A 232 11.57 0.61 3.43
CA SER A 232 11.27 -0.73 3.96
C SER A 232 11.05 -1.72 2.83
N ASN A 233 12.04 -2.56 2.59
CA ASN A 233 12.08 -3.45 1.45
C ASN A 233 12.64 -4.84 1.81
N ARG A 234 12.50 -5.78 0.86
CA ARG A 234 13.22 -7.05 0.90
C ARG A 234 14.64 -6.78 0.42
N THR A 235 15.60 -6.96 1.30
CA THR A 235 17.00 -6.60 1.05
C THR A 235 17.89 -7.81 0.80
N GLU A 236 17.34 -9.01 0.93
CA GLU A 236 18.04 -10.26 0.69
C GLU A 236 17.42 -11.02 -0.48
N LEU A 237 18.24 -11.55 -1.38
CA LEU A 237 17.78 -12.28 -2.57
C LEU A 237 16.79 -13.40 -2.24
N LYS A 238 17.04 -14.17 -1.16
CA LYS A 238 16.15 -15.27 -0.71
C LYS A 238 14.76 -14.82 -0.28
N GLN A 239 14.56 -13.52 -0.02
CA GLN A 239 13.28 -12.94 0.37
C GLN A 239 12.45 -12.51 -0.85
N LEU A 240 13.06 -12.41 -2.02
CA LEU A 240 12.43 -11.93 -3.25
C LEU A 240 11.52 -12.97 -3.88
N GLN A 241 10.71 -12.53 -4.83
CA GLN A 241 9.93 -13.42 -5.67
C GLN A 241 10.86 -14.27 -6.57
N ARG A 242 10.38 -15.44 -6.96
CA ARG A 242 11.16 -16.37 -7.81
C ARG A 242 11.62 -15.75 -9.13
N SER A 243 10.83 -14.86 -9.71
CA SER A 243 11.22 -14.13 -10.92
C SER A 243 12.45 -13.24 -10.71
N CYS A 244 12.53 -12.50 -9.63
CA CYS A 244 13.69 -11.68 -9.29
C CYS A 244 14.92 -12.57 -8.96
N GLN A 245 14.72 -13.69 -8.26
CA GLN A 245 15.79 -14.63 -7.99
C GLN A 245 16.35 -15.24 -9.29
N ALA A 246 15.47 -15.63 -10.23
CA ALA A 246 15.87 -16.15 -11.53
C ALA A 246 16.62 -15.09 -12.37
N GLU A 247 16.16 -13.84 -12.36
CA GLU A 247 16.87 -12.77 -13.06
C GLU A 247 18.24 -12.50 -12.44
N ALA A 248 18.36 -12.49 -11.11
CA ALA A 248 19.65 -12.36 -10.44
C ALA A 248 20.65 -13.45 -10.84
N MET A 249 20.17 -14.70 -10.94
CA MET A 249 21.00 -15.81 -11.43
C MET A 249 21.43 -15.60 -12.87
N LYS A 250 20.51 -15.19 -13.73
CA LYS A 250 20.77 -14.97 -15.17
C LYS A 250 21.82 -13.90 -15.42
N ILE A 251 21.82 -12.82 -14.63
CA ILE A 251 22.76 -11.69 -14.78
C ILE A 251 24.00 -11.80 -13.87
N GLY A 252 24.12 -12.86 -13.07
CA GLY A 252 25.25 -13.06 -12.17
C GLY A 252 25.28 -12.14 -10.93
N HIS A 253 24.16 -11.54 -10.54
CA HIS A 253 24.06 -10.56 -9.45
C HIS A 253 23.60 -11.16 -8.10
N GLN A 254 23.79 -12.48 -7.88
CA GLN A 254 23.38 -13.10 -6.62
C GLN A 254 24.10 -12.53 -5.39
N ALA A 255 25.39 -12.22 -5.53
CA ALA A 255 26.20 -11.63 -4.48
C ALA A 255 26.05 -10.09 -4.39
N GLU A 256 25.43 -9.47 -5.39
CA GLU A 256 25.23 -8.00 -5.41
C GLU A 256 23.99 -7.60 -4.63
N TYR A 257 22.90 -8.39 -4.67
CA TYR A 257 21.66 -8.04 -3.99
C TYR A 257 21.65 -8.52 -2.54
N THR A 258 22.29 -7.78 -1.67
CA THR A 258 22.37 -8.02 -0.23
C THR A 258 22.06 -6.75 0.55
N GLU A 259 21.58 -6.88 1.79
CA GLU A 259 21.32 -5.75 2.66
C GLU A 259 22.57 -4.85 2.83
N ALA A 260 23.73 -5.47 3.04
CA ALA A 260 24.97 -4.73 3.23
C ALA A 260 25.30 -3.82 2.04
N LYS A 261 25.22 -4.35 0.80
CA LYS A 261 25.51 -3.56 -0.41
C LYS A 261 24.47 -2.49 -0.69
N ILE A 262 23.20 -2.79 -0.41
CA ILE A 262 22.10 -1.82 -0.53
C ILE A 262 22.30 -0.66 0.42
N LEU A 263 22.63 -0.93 1.70
CA LEU A 263 22.84 0.11 2.70
C LEU A 263 24.17 0.87 2.49
N ASP A 264 25.20 0.19 2.01
CA ASP A 264 26.47 0.82 1.64
C ASP A 264 26.25 1.88 0.56
N ALA A 265 25.62 1.51 -0.56
CA ALA A 265 25.26 2.47 -1.62
C ALA A 265 24.32 3.59 -1.12
N ALA A 266 23.34 3.27 -0.28
CA ALA A 266 22.48 4.28 0.32
C ALA A 266 23.28 5.29 1.17
N SER A 267 24.36 4.84 1.85
CA SER A 267 25.17 5.67 2.75
C SER A 267 25.99 6.73 2.03
N HIS A 268 26.24 6.57 0.74
CA HIS A 268 26.93 7.59 -0.09
C HIS A 268 26.04 8.81 -0.36
N HIS A 269 24.72 8.66 -0.25
CA HIS A 269 23.75 9.72 -0.56
C HIS A 269 22.96 10.20 0.65
N PHE A 270 22.85 9.36 1.69
CA PHE A 270 21.98 9.58 2.84
C PHE A 270 22.65 9.15 4.14
N ARG A 271 22.25 9.76 5.25
CA ARG A 271 22.50 9.21 6.58
C ARG A 271 21.51 8.07 6.83
N VAL A 272 22.00 6.85 6.90
CA VAL A 272 21.19 5.64 7.11
C VAL A 272 20.95 5.42 8.60
N VAL A 273 19.67 5.42 9.02
CA VAL A 273 19.28 5.25 10.41
C VAL A 273 18.31 4.06 10.54
N PRO A 274 18.66 3.01 11.30
CA PRO A 274 17.73 1.92 11.56
C PRO A 274 16.55 2.45 12.41
N TYR A 275 15.33 2.13 11.98
CA TYR A 275 14.12 2.61 12.66
C TYR A 275 13.28 1.49 13.24
N GLY A 276 13.32 0.29 12.66
CA GLY A 276 12.57 -0.87 13.13
C GLY A 276 12.19 -1.84 12.01
N GLN A 277 10.95 -2.27 11.99
CA GLN A 277 10.44 -3.22 10.99
C GLN A 277 9.01 -2.89 10.59
N ILE A 278 8.68 -3.06 9.31
CA ILE A 278 7.31 -3.07 8.80
C ILE A 278 6.92 -4.51 8.48
N GLY A 279 6.12 -5.11 9.34
CA GLY A 279 5.81 -6.53 9.28
C GLY A 279 7.04 -7.38 9.61
N LYS A 280 7.66 -7.99 8.60
CA LYS A 280 8.90 -8.78 8.74
C LYS A 280 10.08 -8.18 7.98
N TRP A 281 9.90 -7.01 7.37
CA TRP A 281 10.94 -6.34 6.60
C TRP A 281 11.58 -5.24 7.43
N PRO A 282 12.91 -5.09 7.35
CA PRO A 282 13.59 -4.01 8.04
C PRO A 282 13.08 -2.65 7.53
N PHE A 283 13.16 -1.66 8.42
CA PHE A 283 12.75 -0.30 8.13
C PHE A 283 13.85 0.67 8.54
N TRP A 284 14.33 1.45 7.57
CA TRP A 284 15.33 2.49 7.75
C TRP A 284 14.79 3.85 7.35
N LEU A 285 15.28 4.87 8.01
CA LEU A 285 15.19 6.25 7.58
C LEU A 285 16.49 6.59 6.86
N LEU A 286 16.38 7.08 5.63
CA LEU A 286 17.51 7.57 4.85
C LEU A 286 17.36 9.09 4.81
N ASP A 287 18.08 9.78 5.69
CA ASP A 287 18.00 11.23 5.84
C ASP A 287 19.01 11.92 4.92
N VAL A 288 18.56 12.94 4.22
CA VAL A 288 19.46 13.81 3.43
C VAL A 288 20.43 14.52 4.37
N PRO A 289 21.74 14.48 4.14
CA PRO A 289 22.70 15.19 4.96
C PRO A 289 22.39 16.69 5.02
N GLY A 290 22.33 17.24 6.23
CA GLY A 290 22.04 18.66 6.46
C GLY A 290 20.55 19.03 6.43
N ALA A 291 19.64 18.10 6.17
CA ALA A 291 18.22 18.39 6.29
C ALA A 291 17.81 18.56 7.76
N GLU A 292 17.13 19.66 8.06
CA GLU A 292 16.54 19.90 9.39
C GLU A 292 15.20 19.17 9.47
N LEU A 293 15.23 17.96 10.02
CA LEU A 293 14.03 17.15 10.22
C LEU A 293 13.78 16.99 11.71
N SER A 294 12.51 17.07 12.12
CA SER A 294 12.13 16.67 13.47
C SER A 294 12.52 15.22 13.73
N LYS A 295 12.99 14.91 14.93
CA LYS A 295 13.36 13.54 15.29
C LYS A 295 12.11 12.67 15.27
N ALA A 296 12.06 11.71 14.35
CA ALA A 296 11.15 10.60 14.47
C ALA A 296 11.61 9.73 15.66
N GLU A 297 10.83 9.68 16.73
CA GLU A 297 11.12 8.75 17.81
C GLU A 297 10.79 7.32 17.32
N PRO A 298 11.71 6.34 17.51
CA PRO A 298 11.40 4.97 17.17
C PRO A 298 10.16 4.53 17.98
N VAL A 299 9.14 4.07 17.31
CA VAL A 299 7.95 3.48 17.95
C VAL A 299 8.44 2.35 18.82
N GLY A 300 8.35 2.53 20.14
CA GLY A 300 8.98 1.71 21.15
C GLY A 300 8.87 0.23 20.85
N GLN A 301 9.99 -0.45 20.91
CA GLN A 301 10.04 -1.88 21.14
C GLN A 301 9.36 -2.11 22.50
N ALA A 302 8.05 -2.37 22.47
CA ALA A 302 7.37 -2.89 23.65
C ALA A 302 8.03 -4.23 23.97
N ALA A 303 8.74 -4.25 25.09
CA ALA A 303 9.44 -5.38 25.67
C ALA A 303 8.53 -6.59 25.89
#